data_ed9e4078e560cc73e5aad2645460ff08
#
_entry.id   ed9e4078e560cc73e5aad2645460ff08
#
_cell.length_a   1.000
_cell.length_b   1.000
_cell.length_c   1.000
_cell.angle_alpha   90.00
_cell.angle_beta   90.00
_cell.angle_gamma   90.00
#
_symmetry.space_group_name_H-M   'P 1'
#
loop_
_entity.id
_entity.type
_entity.pdbx_description
1 polymer ?
#
loop_
_entity_poly.entity_id
_entity_poly.type
_entity_poly.pdbx_seq_one_letter_code
_entity_poly.pdbx_strand_id
1 'polypeptide(L)'
;MTIADILSSANAANQTSAFRKALAITLYNECEFTHDGVTIRNEQVAGDSGGLTFAGIDQASHPDFPYENPKPFQVWQAYLDHYWRPLRCSELPYPVSLVLFVQGVNQGIGAVRRMLQEALNDYGSRLTIDGAIGQNTLQAAWKVPDSDGLAMAFLAKSRRRYLERVARRPDQEKFLHGWLARIDNLKREIAA
;
A
#
# COMPACT_ATOMS: atom_id res chain seq x y z
N MET A 1 5.66 14.11 15.73
CA MET A 1 5.95 13.88 14.30
C MET A 1 4.66 14.01 13.51
N THR A 2 4.69 14.64 12.36
CA THR A 2 3.56 14.81 11.45
C THR A 2 3.82 14.06 10.13
N ILE A 3 2.77 13.85 9.32
CA ILE A 3 2.95 13.34 7.94
C ILE A 3 3.82 14.29 7.14
N ALA A 4 3.69 15.61 7.32
CA ALA A 4 4.53 16.60 6.65
C ALA A 4 6.02 16.43 6.95
N ASP A 5 6.38 16.12 8.20
CA ASP A 5 7.78 15.85 8.59
C ASP A 5 8.34 14.64 7.83
N ILE A 6 7.54 13.58 7.73
CA ILE A 6 7.93 12.34 7.04
C ILE A 6 8.13 12.61 5.54
N LEU A 7 7.17 13.29 4.90
CA LEU A 7 7.23 13.59 3.47
C LEU A 7 8.35 14.58 3.13
N SER A 8 8.60 15.57 3.98
CA SER A 8 9.73 16.50 3.83
C SER A 8 11.07 15.76 3.93
N SER A 9 11.20 14.83 4.88
CA SER A 9 12.39 13.98 5.00
C SER A 9 12.60 13.10 3.77
N ALA A 10 11.54 12.49 3.22
CA ALA A 10 11.62 11.69 2.00
C ALA A 10 12.00 12.55 0.77
N ASN A 11 11.50 13.79 0.71
CA ASN A 11 11.87 14.73 -0.35
C ASN A 11 13.35 15.14 -0.26
N ALA A 12 13.84 15.49 0.94
CA ALA A 12 15.24 15.82 1.17
C ALA A 12 16.19 14.66 0.80
N ALA A 13 15.73 13.41 0.92
CA ALA A 13 16.44 12.21 0.52
C ALA A 13 16.28 11.87 -0.98
N ASN A 14 15.73 12.78 -1.80
CA ASN A 14 15.49 12.61 -3.24
C ASN A 14 14.66 11.35 -3.61
N GLN A 15 13.74 10.95 -2.74
CA GLN A 15 12.81 9.87 -3.08
C GLN A 15 11.88 10.30 -4.22
N THR A 16 11.50 9.34 -5.09
CA THR A 16 10.69 9.64 -6.30
C THR A 16 9.34 10.25 -5.94
N SER A 17 8.79 11.08 -6.81
CA SER A 17 7.45 11.68 -6.64
C SER A 17 6.37 10.60 -6.52
N ALA A 18 6.48 9.51 -7.29
CA ALA A 18 5.56 8.38 -7.23
C ALA A 18 5.57 7.70 -5.86
N PHE A 19 6.76 7.44 -5.28
CA PHE A 19 6.86 6.88 -3.92
C PHE A 19 6.28 7.84 -2.88
N ARG A 20 6.65 9.13 -2.93
CA ARG A 20 6.16 10.13 -1.98
C ARG A 20 4.63 10.28 -2.02
N LYS A 21 4.03 10.26 -3.21
CA LYS A 21 2.57 10.30 -3.38
C LYS A 21 1.91 9.05 -2.80
N ALA A 22 2.42 7.88 -3.10
CA ALA A 22 1.93 6.61 -2.55
C ALA A 22 2.06 6.55 -1.02
N LEU A 23 3.20 7.00 -0.49
CA LEU A 23 3.45 7.10 0.95
C LEU A 23 2.47 8.07 1.62
N ALA A 24 2.23 9.26 1.04
CA ALA A 24 1.28 10.23 1.59
C ALA A 24 -0.12 9.63 1.71
N ILE A 25 -0.64 9.00 0.64
CA ILE A 25 -1.96 8.36 0.64
C ILE A 25 -2.02 7.26 1.71
N THR A 26 -0.95 6.45 1.83
CA THR A 26 -0.89 5.40 2.83
C THR A 26 -0.92 5.96 4.25
N LEU A 27 -0.08 6.94 4.55
CA LEU A 27 -0.02 7.55 5.88
C LEU A 27 -1.35 8.19 6.29
N TYR A 28 -2.03 8.89 5.38
CA TYR A 28 -3.36 9.45 5.65
C TYR A 28 -4.43 8.39 5.91
N ASN A 29 -4.25 7.17 5.40
CA ASN A 29 -5.16 6.07 5.63
C ASN A 29 -4.85 5.26 6.91
N GLU A 30 -3.58 5.20 7.32
CA GLU A 30 -3.11 4.31 8.39
C GLU A 30 -2.81 5.03 9.69
N CYS A 31 -2.55 6.36 9.66
CA CYS A 31 -2.22 7.10 10.87
C CYS A 31 -3.46 7.49 11.66
N GLU A 32 -3.42 7.28 12.96
CA GLU A 32 -4.26 8.00 13.90
C GLU A 32 -3.54 9.27 14.41
N PHE A 33 -4.33 10.31 14.69
CA PHE A 33 -3.81 11.61 15.07
C PHE A 33 -4.19 11.95 16.52
N THR A 34 -3.37 12.77 17.14
CA THR A 34 -3.71 13.40 18.44
C THR A 34 -4.83 14.42 18.25
N HIS A 35 -5.30 15.03 19.35
CA HIS A 35 -6.39 16.02 19.31
C HIS A 35 -6.11 17.25 18.44
N ASP A 36 -4.85 17.52 18.08
CA ASP A 36 -4.47 18.59 17.16
C ASP A 36 -4.78 18.24 15.67
N GLY A 37 -5.17 16.97 15.39
CA GLY A 37 -5.48 16.48 14.04
C GLY A 37 -4.29 16.37 13.08
N VAL A 38 -3.05 16.57 13.56
CA VAL A 38 -1.84 16.68 12.74
C VAL A 38 -0.72 15.77 13.23
N THR A 39 -0.55 15.64 14.54
CA THR A 39 0.51 14.82 15.15
C THR A 39 0.10 13.36 15.15
N ILE A 40 0.96 12.49 14.59
CA ILE A 40 0.75 11.05 14.58
C ILE A 40 0.81 10.52 16.01
N ARG A 41 -0.22 9.79 16.40
CA ARG A 41 -0.30 9.14 17.71
C ARG A 41 0.39 7.78 17.65
N ASN A 42 1.13 7.45 18.70
CA ASN A 42 1.60 6.10 18.95
C ASN A 42 0.45 5.28 19.55
N GLU A 43 0.10 4.17 18.94
CA GLU A 43 -1.02 3.35 19.36
C GLU A 43 -0.53 2.14 20.14
N GLN A 44 -1.18 1.89 21.26
CA GLN A 44 -1.11 0.64 21.99
C GLN A 44 -2.54 0.12 22.14
N VAL A 45 -2.90 -0.89 21.36
CA VAL A 45 -4.22 -1.49 21.48
C VAL A 45 -4.22 -2.44 22.68
N ALA A 46 -4.97 -2.09 23.72
CA ALA A 46 -5.10 -2.94 24.90
C ALA A 46 -5.66 -4.32 24.52
N GLY A 47 -4.91 -5.38 24.84
CA GLY A 47 -5.29 -6.77 24.52
C GLY A 47 -4.88 -7.27 23.13
N ASP A 48 -4.21 -6.45 22.33
CA ASP A 48 -3.60 -6.89 21.08
C ASP A 48 -2.19 -7.44 21.34
N SER A 49 -1.94 -8.65 20.86
CA SER A 49 -0.61 -9.28 20.89
C SER A 49 0.39 -8.62 19.92
N GLY A 50 -0.05 -7.66 19.12
CA GLY A 50 0.75 -6.96 18.11
C GLY A 50 1.73 -5.93 18.67
N GLY A 51 1.60 -5.52 19.95
CA GLY A 51 2.48 -4.53 20.57
C GLY A 51 2.16 -3.08 20.16
N LEU A 52 3.21 -2.27 20.02
CA LEU A 52 3.10 -0.87 19.62
C LEU A 52 2.87 -0.75 18.11
N THR A 53 2.07 0.23 17.72
CA THR A 53 1.90 0.63 16.31
C THR A 53 2.18 2.12 16.17
N PHE A 54 3.03 2.49 15.21
CA PHE A 54 3.32 3.88 14.87
C PHE A 54 3.23 4.09 13.36
N ALA A 55 2.41 5.06 12.96
CA ALA A 55 2.21 5.39 11.55
C ALA A 55 1.86 4.16 10.68
N GLY A 56 1.05 3.23 11.19
CA GLY A 56 0.67 2.00 10.52
C GLY A 56 1.74 0.89 10.50
N ILE A 57 2.89 1.11 11.15
CA ILE A 57 3.96 0.12 11.33
C ILE A 57 3.73 -0.58 12.66
N ASP A 58 3.39 -1.87 12.64
CA ASP A 58 3.16 -2.68 13.84
C ASP A 58 4.41 -3.41 14.30
N GLN A 59 4.56 -3.59 15.62
CA GLN A 59 5.74 -4.16 16.24
C GLN A 59 5.92 -5.66 15.96
N ALA A 60 4.82 -6.37 15.79
CA ALA A 60 4.89 -7.81 15.52
C ALA A 60 5.50 -8.10 14.13
N SER A 61 5.18 -7.26 13.14
CA SER A 61 5.72 -7.36 11.78
C SER A 61 7.08 -6.67 11.60
N HIS A 62 7.38 -5.69 12.46
CA HIS A 62 8.58 -4.84 12.34
C HIS A 62 9.28 -4.67 13.70
N PRO A 63 9.81 -5.74 14.31
CA PRO A 63 10.35 -5.71 15.69
C PRO A 63 11.55 -4.75 15.86
N ASP A 64 12.29 -4.48 14.79
CA ASP A 64 13.47 -3.59 14.80
C ASP A 64 13.15 -2.11 14.62
N PHE A 65 11.86 -1.74 14.44
CA PHE A 65 11.47 -0.34 14.29
C PHE A 65 11.52 0.38 15.66
N PRO A 66 12.08 1.61 15.74
CA PRO A 66 12.28 2.32 17.02
C PRO A 66 11.00 3.03 17.51
N TYR A 67 10.05 2.29 18.06
CA TYR A 67 8.71 2.75 18.46
C TYR A 67 8.71 3.88 19.48
N GLU A 68 9.70 3.94 20.39
CA GLU A 68 9.72 4.95 21.46
C GLU A 68 9.99 6.38 20.93
N ASN A 69 10.86 6.51 19.94
CA ASN A 69 11.23 7.82 19.37
C ASN A 69 11.62 7.71 17.88
N PRO A 70 10.68 7.35 17.02
CA PRO A 70 10.96 7.20 15.59
C PRO A 70 11.34 8.54 14.98
N LYS A 71 12.29 8.52 14.04
CA LYS A 71 12.64 9.68 13.21
C LYS A 71 11.85 9.63 11.90
N PRO A 72 11.56 10.80 11.26
CA PRO A 72 10.82 10.83 10.01
C PRO A 72 11.37 9.90 8.92
N PHE A 73 12.70 9.82 8.79
CA PHE A 73 13.34 8.97 7.78
C PHE A 73 13.12 7.47 8.05
N GLN A 74 13.01 7.05 9.30
CA GLN A 74 12.81 5.64 9.64
C GLN A 74 11.40 5.17 9.23
N VAL A 75 10.40 6.05 9.32
CA VAL A 75 9.05 5.75 8.87
C VAL A 75 9.01 5.51 7.36
N TRP A 76 9.47 6.47 6.56
CA TRP A 76 9.43 6.27 5.10
C TRP A 76 10.38 5.17 4.62
N GLN A 77 11.51 4.95 5.33
CA GLN A 77 12.44 3.88 5.03
C GLN A 77 11.79 2.49 5.25
N ALA A 78 11.04 2.32 6.34
CA ALA A 78 10.29 1.08 6.59
C ALA A 78 9.32 0.77 5.44
N TYR A 79 8.53 1.76 4.99
CA TYR A 79 7.63 1.59 3.85
C TYR A 79 8.36 1.30 2.54
N LEU A 80 9.52 1.95 2.32
CA LEU A 80 10.36 1.72 1.15
C LEU A 80 10.89 0.29 1.13
N ASP A 81 11.43 -0.19 2.24
CA ASP A 81 12.12 -1.47 2.33
C ASP A 81 11.16 -2.67 2.42
N HIS A 82 10.04 -2.51 3.13
CA HIS A 82 9.10 -3.61 3.34
C HIS A 82 8.01 -3.73 2.27
N TYR A 83 7.75 -2.66 1.50
CA TYR A 83 6.67 -2.67 0.50
C TYR A 83 7.11 -2.20 -0.88
N TRP A 84 7.67 -0.97 -1.01
CA TRP A 84 7.96 -0.38 -2.32
C TRP A 84 8.99 -1.17 -3.11
N ARG A 85 10.14 -1.48 -2.49
CA ARG A 85 11.20 -2.27 -3.12
C ARG A 85 10.79 -3.71 -3.40
N PRO A 86 10.24 -4.47 -2.43
CA PRO A 86 9.80 -5.84 -2.68
C PRO A 86 8.73 -5.94 -3.76
N LEU A 87 7.86 -4.93 -3.91
CA LEU A 87 6.87 -4.85 -4.97
C LEU A 87 7.44 -4.34 -6.30
N ARG A 88 8.71 -3.97 -6.34
CA ARG A 88 9.40 -3.41 -7.53
C ARG A 88 8.66 -2.20 -8.12
N CYS A 89 8.05 -1.39 -7.26
CA CYS A 89 7.19 -0.28 -7.68
C CYS A 89 7.92 0.77 -8.53
N SER A 90 9.24 0.96 -8.32
CA SER A 90 10.05 1.86 -9.13
C SER A 90 10.19 1.43 -10.59
N GLU A 91 9.91 0.15 -10.89
CA GLU A 91 10.06 -0.43 -12.23
C GLU A 91 8.70 -0.63 -12.93
N LEU A 92 7.61 -0.26 -12.28
CA LEU A 92 6.25 -0.35 -12.82
C LEU A 92 5.76 1.00 -13.35
N PRO A 93 4.88 1.02 -14.36
CA PRO A 93 4.27 2.27 -14.80
C PRO A 93 3.40 2.89 -13.70
N TYR A 94 3.34 4.23 -13.66
CA TYR A 94 2.34 4.93 -12.86
C TYR A 94 1.01 4.95 -13.66
N PRO A 95 -0.18 4.75 -13.05
CA PRO A 95 -0.44 4.64 -11.60
C PRO A 95 -0.44 3.20 -11.05
N VAL A 96 -0.02 2.20 -11.82
CA VAL A 96 0.02 0.79 -11.37
C VAL A 96 0.87 0.64 -10.09
N SER A 97 2.04 1.29 -10.07
CA SER A 97 2.93 1.29 -8.89
C SER A 97 2.24 1.87 -7.64
N LEU A 98 1.44 2.93 -7.81
CA LEU A 98 0.67 3.55 -6.73
C LEU A 98 -0.33 2.58 -6.11
N VAL A 99 -1.21 2.01 -6.92
CA VAL A 99 -2.28 1.13 -6.42
C VAL A 99 -1.71 -0.17 -5.85
N LEU A 100 -0.65 -0.70 -6.46
CA LEU A 100 0.03 -1.89 -5.98
C LEU A 100 0.64 -1.68 -4.59
N PHE A 101 1.31 -0.56 -4.38
CA PHE A 101 1.90 -0.21 -3.09
C PHE A 101 0.83 -0.03 -2.00
N VAL A 102 -0.16 0.84 -2.23
CA VAL A 102 -1.19 1.14 -1.21
C VAL A 102 -1.98 -0.11 -0.85
N GLN A 103 -2.34 -0.94 -1.84
CA GLN A 103 -3.02 -2.21 -1.56
C GLN A 103 -2.08 -3.27 -0.98
N GLY A 104 -0.78 -3.19 -1.27
CA GLY A 104 0.25 -4.06 -0.70
C GLY A 104 0.37 -3.91 0.81
N VAL A 105 0.31 -2.68 1.30
CA VAL A 105 0.27 -2.38 2.74
C VAL A 105 -0.98 -2.99 3.39
N ASN A 106 -2.13 -2.87 2.75
CA ASN A 106 -3.42 -3.32 3.31
C ASN A 106 -3.68 -4.83 3.19
N GLN A 107 -3.30 -5.45 2.07
CA GLN A 107 -3.68 -6.83 1.74
C GLN A 107 -2.51 -7.81 1.75
N GLY A 108 -1.30 -7.30 1.96
CA GLY A 108 -0.06 -8.07 1.95
C GLY A 108 0.52 -8.27 0.56
N ILE A 109 1.85 -8.27 0.51
CA ILE A 109 2.67 -8.31 -0.72
C ILE A 109 2.32 -9.52 -1.61
N GLY A 110 2.18 -10.71 -1.02
CA GLY A 110 1.91 -11.93 -1.80
C GLY A 110 0.57 -11.88 -2.53
N ALA A 111 -0.46 -11.29 -1.91
CA ALA A 111 -1.78 -11.16 -2.51
C ALA A 111 -1.78 -10.18 -3.68
N VAL A 112 -1.20 -9.00 -3.50
CA VAL A 112 -1.21 -7.95 -4.54
C VAL A 112 -0.36 -8.32 -5.75
N ARG A 113 0.73 -9.06 -5.56
CA ARG A 113 1.54 -9.59 -6.66
C ARG A 113 0.74 -10.52 -7.57
N ARG A 114 -0.04 -11.45 -7.00
CA ARG A 114 -0.91 -12.36 -7.76
C ARG A 114 -2.04 -11.58 -8.45
N MET A 115 -2.67 -10.63 -7.77
CA MET A 115 -3.70 -9.79 -8.37
C MET A 115 -3.16 -8.95 -9.55
N LEU A 116 -1.91 -8.47 -9.49
CA LEU A 116 -1.28 -7.80 -10.62
C LEU A 116 -1.12 -8.74 -11.82
N GLN A 117 -0.61 -9.96 -11.60
CA GLN A 117 -0.46 -10.96 -12.66
C GLN A 117 -1.81 -11.34 -13.27
N GLU A 118 -2.85 -11.52 -12.45
CA GLU A 118 -4.22 -11.73 -12.92
C GLU A 118 -4.75 -10.56 -13.75
N ALA A 119 -4.52 -9.31 -13.30
CA ALA A 119 -4.95 -8.13 -14.05
C ALA A 119 -4.23 -8.05 -15.41
N LEU A 120 -2.95 -8.33 -15.44
CA LEU A 120 -2.17 -8.38 -16.70
C LEU A 120 -2.67 -9.48 -17.64
N ASN A 121 -3.08 -10.63 -17.11
CA ASN A 121 -3.65 -11.70 -17.92
C ASN A 121 -5.01 -11.31 -18.52
N ASP A 122 -5.82 -10.50 -17.83
CA ASP A 122 -7.06 -9.94 -18.40
C ASP A 122 -6.77 -8.99 -19.59
N TYR A 123 -5.57 -8.40 -19.65
CA TYR A 123 -5.05 -7.61 -20.78
C TYR A 123 -4.30 -8.45 -21.84
N GLY A 124 -4.49 -9.77 -21.81
CA GLY A 124 -3.96 -10.69 -22.83
C GLY A 124 -2.54 -11.19 -22.59
N SER A 125 -1.93 -10.88 -21.42
CA SER A 125 -0.68 -11.53 -21.02
C SER A 125 -0.93 -13.01 -20.68
N ARG A 126 0.12 -13.83 -20.73
CA ARG A 126 0.06 -15.26 -20.37
C ARG A 126 1.06 -15.55 -19.27
N LEU A 127 0.92 -14.80 -18.15
CA LEU A 127 1.79 -14.96 -16.99
C LEU A 127 1.33 -16.14 -16.13
N THR A 128 2.28 -16.88 -15.60
CA THR A 128 2.02 -17.78 -14.45
C THR A 128 1.71 -16.92 -13.23
N ILE A 129 0.61 -17.23 -12.52
CA ILE A 129 0.20 -16.50 -11.32
C ILE A 129 0.93 -17.10 -10.11
N ASP A 130 2.24 -16.88 -10.04
CA ASP A 130 3.14 -17.38 -8.98
C ASP A 130 3.37 -16.38 -7.83
N GLY A 131 3.00 -15.10 -8.04
CA GLY A 131 3.23 -14.02 -7.08
C GLY A 131 4.68 -13.48 -7.13
N ALA A 132 5.43 -13.74 -8.20
CA ALA A 132 6.74 -13.15 -8.43
C ALA A 132 6.64 -12.01 -9.45
N ILE A 133 7.01 -10.78 -9.07
CA ILE A 133 7.15 -9.67 -10.03
C ILE A 133 8.54 -9.78 -10.67
N GLY A 134 8.68 -10.72 -11.61
CA GLY A 134 9.87 -10.92 -12.40
C GLY A 134 9.88 -10.04 -13.66
N GLN A 135 10.89 -10.23 -14.50
CA GLN A 135 11.08 -9.45 -15.73
C GLN A 135 9.88 -9.59 -16.68
N ASN A 136 9.28 -10.79 -16.77
CA ASN A 136 8.10 -11.02 -17.61
C ASN A 136 6.89 -10.20 -17.12
N THR A 137 6.67 -10.10 -15.80
CA THR A 137 5.59 -9.31 -15.22
C THR A 137 5.79 -7.81 -15.48
N LEU A 138 7.03 -7.31 -15.32
CA LEU A 138 7.35 -5.91 -15.61
C LEU A 138 7.15 -5.58 -17.08
N GLN A 139 7.68 -6.41 -17.98
CA GLN A 139 7.50 -6.22 -19.43
C GLN A 139 6.02 -6.26 -19.83
N ALA A 140 5.24 -7.16 -19.23
CA ALA A 140 3.80 -7.22 -19.47
C ALA A 140 3.11 -5.92 -19.03
N ALA A 141 3.47 -5.37 -17.86
CA ALA A 141 2.91 -4.12 -17.36
C ALA A 141 3.20 -2.93 -18.30
N TRP A 142 4.42 -2.84 -18.83
CA TRP A 142 4.82 -1.78 -19.77
C TRP A 142 4.23 -1.96 -21.17
N LYS A 143 3.81 -3.17 -21.56
CA LYS A 143 3.14 -3.42 -22.85
C LYS A 143 1.67 -3.05 -22.87
N VAL A 144 1.03 -2.84 -21.71
CA VAL A 144 -0.35 -2.36 -21.64
C VAL A 144 -0.37 -0.86 -21.96
N PRO A 145 -1.00 -0.41 -23.06
CA PRO A 145 -0.99 1.01 -23.45
C PRO A 145 -1.78 1.89 -22.47
N ASP A 146 -2.81 1.32 -21.86
CA ASP A 146 -3.69 1.96 -20.88
C ASP A 146 -3.29 1.55 -19.45
N SER A 147 -2.33 2.27 -18.88
CA SER A 147 -1.89 2.03 -17.49
C SER A 147 -2.95 2.37 -16.46
N ASP A 148 -3.84 3.32 -16.76
CA ASP A 148 -4.95 3.70 -15.88
C ASP A 148 -6.00 2.59 -15.84
N GLY A 149 -6.38 2.07 -17.01
CA GLY A 149 -7.26 0.91 -17.11
C GLY A 149 -6.69 -0.33 -16.41
N LEU A 150 -5.37 -0.58 -16.53
CA LEU A 150 -4.71 -1.68 -15.80
C LEU A 150 -4.80 -1.48 -14.28
N ALA A 151 -4.57 -0.26 -13.80
CA ALA A 151 -4.70 0.06 -12.38
C ALA A 151 -6.16 -0.10 -11.89
N MET A 152 -7.14 0.31 -12.71
CA MET A 152 -8.56 0.10 -12.41
C MET A 152 -8.94 -1.39 -12.38
N ALA A 153 -8.44 -2.21 -13.31
CA ALA A 153 -8.64 -3.66 -13.32
C ALA A 153 -8.04 -4.33 -12.06
N PHE A 154 -6.84 -3.90 -11.66
CA PHE A 154 -6.23 -4.33 -10.41
C PHE A 154 -7.10 -3.95 -9.19
N LEU A 155 -7.61 -2.72 -9.12
CA LEU A 155 -8.49 -2.29 -8.03
C LEU A 155 -9.82 -3.05 -8.00
N ALA A 156 -10.35 -3.48 -9.15
CA ALA A 156 -11.53 -4.34 -9.20
C ALA A 156 -11.26 -5.72 -8.56
N LYS A 157 -10.09 -6.32 -8.83
CA LYS A 157 -9.67 -7.58 -8.18
C LYS A 157 -9.46 -7.39 -6.67
N SER A 158 -8.85 -6.28 -6.27
CA SER A 158 -8.67 -5.89 -4.88
C SER A 158 -10.02 -5.78 -4.13
N ARG A 159 -11.02 -5.12 -4.75
CA ARG A 159 -12.38 -5.04 -4.23
C ARG A 159 -13.02 -6.42 -4.06
N ARG A 160 -12.94 -7.26 -5.09
CA ARG A 160 -13.46 -8.64 -5.05
C ARG A 160 -12.86 -9.41 -3.88
N ARG A 161 -11.55 -9.32 -3.67
CA ARG A 161 -10.87 -10.00 -2.56
C ARG A 161 -11.37 -9.55 -1.18
N TYR A 162 -11.68 -8.27 -0.98
CA TYR A 162 -12.29 -7.80 0.27
C TYR A 162 -13.68 -8.40 0.50
N LEU A 163 -14.53 -8.43 -0.53
CA LEU A 163 -15.86 -9.04 -0.46
C LEU A 163 -15.79 -10.55 -0.15
N GLU A 164 -14.89 -11.28 -0.83
CA GLU A 164 -14.64 -12.70 -0.56
C GLU A 164 -14.10 -12.95 0.86
N ARG A 165 -13.28 -12.02 1.38
CA ARG A 165 -12.77 -12.08 2.75
C ARG A 165 -13.91 -11.97 3.77
N VAL A 166 -14.81 -11.02 3.60
CA VAL A 166 -15.99 -10.84 4.47
C VAL A 166 -16.93 -12.05 4.35
N ALA A 167 -17.17 -12.57 3.14
CA ALA A 167 -17.98 -13.76 2.96
C ALA A 167 -17.45 -14.99 3.71
N ARG A 168 -16.10 -15.12 3.82
CA ARG A 168 -15.45 -16.19 4.59
C ARG A 168 -15.27 -15.86 6.08
N ARG A 169 -15.24 -14.61 6.43
CA ARG A 169 -14.99 -14.07 7.77
C ARG A 169 -15.98 -12.93 8.06
N PRO A 170 -17.27 -13.24 8.39
CA PRO A 170 -18.30 -12.21 8.62
C PRO A 170 -17.95 -11.24 9.76
N ASP A 171 -17.13 -11.67 10.73
CA ASP A 171 -16.61 -10.83 11.81
C ASP A 171 -15.82 -9.60 11.31
N GLN A 172 -15.35 -9.64 10.05
CA GLN A 172 -14.60 -8.57 9.42
C GLN A 172 -15.45 -7.57 8.62
N GLU A 173 -16.77 -7.77 8.54
CA GLU A 173 -17.68 -6.88 7.84
C GLU A 173 -17.56 -5.42 8.31
N LYS A 174 -17.32 -5.21 9.61
CA LYS A 174 -17.10 -3.89 10.21
C LYS A 174 -15.98 -3.07 9.56
N PHE A 175 -15.02 -3.71 8.90
CA PHE A 175 -13.90 -3.03 8.20
C PHE A 175 -14.19 -2.78 6.73
N LEU A 176 -15.21 -3.43 6.14
CA LEU A 176 -15.46 -3.42 4.71
C LEU A 176 -15.65 -2.01 4.15
N HIS A 177 -16.44 -1.17 4.85
CA HIS A 177 -16.69 0.20 4.44
C HIS A 177 -15.37 0.98 4.26
N GLY A 178 -14.46 0.91 5.23
CA GLY A 178 -13.15 1.56 5.17
C GLY A 178 -12.28 1.02 4.03
N TRP A 179 -12.27 -0.30 3.82
CA TRP A 179 -11.52 -0.90 2.71
C TRP A 179 -12.02 -0.46 1.34
N LEU A 180 -13.34 -0.38 1.16
CA LEU A 180 -13.95 0.07 -0.10
C LEU A 180 -13.73 1.57 -0.33
N ALA A 181 -13.82 2.39 0.71
CA ALA A 181 -13.53 3.82 0.63
C ALA A 181 -12.08 4.09 0.16
N ARG A 182 -11.10 3.30 0.64
CA ARG A 182 -9.70 3.38 0.16
C ARG A 182 -9.58 3.08 -1.34
N ILE A 183 -10.29 2.07 -1.83
CA ILE A 183 -10.33 1.77 -3.27
C ILE A 183 -10.93 2.93 -4.06
N ASP A 184 -12.04 3.50 -3.59
CA ASP A 184 -12.70 4.60 -4.28
C ASP A 184 -11.87 5.89 -4.24
N ASN A 185 -11.09 6.12 -3.18
CA ASN A 185 -10.08 7.19 -3.12
C ASN A 185 -9.00 6.98 -4.19
N LEU A 186 -8.45 5.78 -4.32
CA LEU A 186 -7.44 5.46 -5.34
C LEU A 186 -7.98 5.64 -6.76
N LYS A 187 -9.22 5.25 -7.01
CA LYS A 187 -9.85 5.50 -8.33
C LYS A 187 -9.94 6.98 -8.67
N ARG A 188 -10.31 7.83 -7.70
CA ARG A 188 -10.33 9.29 -7.88
C ARG A 188 -8.93 9.85 -8.15
N GLU A 189 -7.94 9.30 -7.48
CA GLU A 189 -6.53 9.69 -7.65
C GLU A 189 -5.97 9.33 -9.04
N ILE A 190 -6.45 8.23 -9.64
CA ILE A 190 -6.08 7.84 -11.01
C ILE A 190 -6.77 8.77 -12.03
N ALA A 191 -8.01 9.18 -11.77
CA ALA A 191 -8.82 9.99 -12.68
C ALA A 191 -8.48 11.49 -12.64
N ALA A 192 -7.63 11.95 -11.71
CA ALA A 192 -7.25 13.36 -11.53
C ALA A 192 -6.04 13.76 -12.37
#